data_b18e9edf6c48e47896a9a60bc9403df8
#
_entry.id   b18e9edf6c48e47896a9a60bc9403df8
#
_cell.length_a   1.000
_cell.length_b   1.000
_cell.length_c   1.000
_cell.angle_alpha   90.00
_cell.angle_beta   90.00
_cell.angle_gamma   90.00
#
_symmetry.space_group_name_H-M   'P 1'
#
loop_
_entity.id
_entity.type
_entity.pdbx_description
1 polymer ?
#
loop_
_entity_poly.entity_id
_entity_poly.type
_entity_poly.pdbx_seq_one_letter_code
_entity_poly.pdbx_strand_id
1 'polypeptide(L)'
;NFDLTYGLRIDMPIMFDEPIQNAEFNVYAAQQGWDLKTNHKIAVEPMWSPRLGFRWDVLKNRNLIVRGGVGIFTGRVPYVWISNNFSNNGIAQFNYDSSKNNQDVKIQYDANNAGLADSRVNPKSPAQNAQTINVFDKNFKFAQQLRANLAADFKFLGIDWTVEGIYSKTINDMIVKNYDITATGKTYNEYAGLADYGDNRPMYEKSTVPYSAIYVLDNVSKGYSYNLSVKAEKSFDFGLDLMASYTYGKSKTINNGSSSVAASNWQYNYTHGNPNSPELAKSNFNIPHQVMVSAYQHINWNYNPGRTIDNKTTIGLIYTGNSGSPYSIYVNGDLNGDGGYNDLMYIPTDAEVDAMVAKGLFVPVTNKKTGAVTKTPEQQGEDFKQWLSSEKYVKNQRGQYFERNCDNEDWENRLDLHVDHKFGFKWGKDIRYIQIGLDIINFTKMLNKKWGATLSQGGFNYYSPLSYGSMKVYKVNNAGAVVESKKTGYQFTNKGSYDMRSYSDYYSRWRMQLTAKLTF
;
A
#
# COMPACT_ATOMS: atom_id res chain seq x y z
N ASN A 1 43.60 2.83 -6.67
CA ASN A 1 43.18 2.46 -5.31
C ASN A 1 41.92 1.60 -5.40
N PHE A 2 41.97 0.45 -4.74
CA PHE A 2 40.85 -0.50 -4.67
C PHE A 2 40.61 -0.86 -3.21
N ASP A 3 39.40 -0.62 -2.73
CA ASP A 3 38.98 -0.93 -1.37
C ASP A 3 37.92 -2.05 -1.44
N LEU A 4 38.09 -3.10 -0.65
CA LEU A 4 37.16 -4.23 -0.51
C LEU A 4 36.70 -4.31 0.94
N THR A 5 35.40 -4.35 1.13
CA THR A 5 34.78 -4.52 2.44
C THR A 5 33.91 -5.78 2.42
N TYR A 6 34.08 -6.63 3.41
CA TYR A 6 33.22 -7.80 3.59
C TYR A 6 32.80 -7.94 5.04
N GLY A 7 31.69 -8.58 5.26
CA GLY A 7 31.16 -8.82 6.59
C GLY A 7 30.10 -9.91 6.62
N LEU A 8 29.88 -10.43 7.80
CA LEU A 8 28.85 -11.41 8.08
C LEU A 8 28.06 -10.98 9.31
N ARG A 9 26.74 -10.94 9.18
CA ARG A 9 25.82 -10.76 10.29
C ARG A 9 24.95 -12.02 10.42
N ILE A 10 24.66 -12.41 11.64
CA ILE A 10 23.76 -13.52 11.94
C ILE A 10 22.68 -12.96 12.87
N ASP A 11 21.42 -13.11 12.48
CA ASP A 11 20.26 -12.74 13.28
C ASP A 11 19.56 -14.02 13.75
N MET A 12 19.25 -14.10 15.04
CA MET A 12 18.50 -15.21 15.63
C MET A 12 17.26 -14.66 16.33
N PRO A 13 16.05 -14.81 15.75
CA PRO A 13 14.82 -14.41 16.41
C PRO A 13 14.51 -15.38 17.57
N ILE A 14 14.40 -14.87 18.78
CA ILE A 14 14.06 -15.67 19.96
C ILE A 14 12.80 -15.09 20.60
N MET A 15 11.76 -15.92 20.70
CA MET A 15 10.55 -15.60 21.45
C MET A 15 10.65 -16.28 22.82
N PHE A 16 10.67 -15.48 23.91
CA PHE A 16 10.70 -16.01 25.28
C PHE A 16 9.31 -16.53 25.67
N ASP A 17 8.25 -15.78 25.33
CA ASP A 17 6.88 -16.13 25.60
C ASP A 17 6.25 -16.94 24.46
N GLU A 18 5.18 -17.66 24.77
CA GLU A 18 4.37 -18.36 23.78
C GLU A 18 2.90 -17.90 23.87
N PRO A 19 2.16 -17.86 22.74
CA PRO A 19 0.75 -17.63 22.77
C PRO A 19 0.02 -18.74 23.53
N ILE A 20 -1.15 -18.42 24.09
CA ILE A 20 -1.94 -19.37 24.87
C ILE A 20 -2.36 -20.54 23.97
N GLN A 21 -2.18 -21.75 24.48
CA GLN A 21 -2.62 -22.97 23.81
C GLN A 21 -4.14 -23.08 23.82
N ASN A 22 -4.74 -23.17 22.63
CA ASN A 22 -6.14 -23.55 22.45
C ASN A 22 -6.16 -25.04 22.04
N ALA A 23 -6.45 -25.93 23.00
CA ALA A 23 -6.42 -27.36 22.79
C ALA A 23 -7.49 -27.82 21.76
N GLU A 24 -8.68 -27.18 21.77
CA GLU A 24 -9.76 -27.50 20.83
C GLU A 24 -9.36 -27.15 19.39
N PHE A 25 -8.76 -25.97 19.18
CA PHE A 25 -8.25 -25.59 17.88
C PHE A 25 -7.12 -26.53 17.41
N ASN A 26 -6.18 -26.85 18.29
CA ASN A 26 -5.05 -27.72 17.93
C ASN A 26 -5.50 -29.12 17.49
N VAL A 27 -6.53 -29.68 18.16
CA VAL A 27 -7.15 -30.95 17.75
C VAL A 27 -7.89 -30.80 16.41
N TYR A 28 -8.66 -29.72 16.25
CA TYR A 28 -9.34 -29.44 15.00
C TYR A 28 -8.37 -29.30 13.82
N ALA A 29 -7.30 -28.52 13.96
CA ALA A 29 -6.28 -28.35 12.93
C ALA A 29 -5.63 -29.68 12.53
N ALA A 30 -5.32 -30.52 13.51
CA ALA A 30 -4.77 -31.86 13.27
C ALA A 30 -5.74 -32.77 12.50
N GLN A 31 -7.04 -32.69 12.78
CA GLN A 31 -8.08 -33.42 12.05
C GLN A 31 -8.20 -32.98 10.60
N GLN A 32 -7.92 -31.68 10.30
CA GLN A 32 -7.85 -31.15 8.94
C GLN A 32 -6.52 -31.49 8.24
N GLY A 33 -5.58 -32.14 8.91
CA GLY A 33 -4.25 -32.40 8.39
C GLY A 33 -3.31 -31.19 8.40
N TRP A 34 -3.65 -30.14 9.13
CA TRP A 34 -2.84 -28.94 9.24
C TRP A 34 -1.85 -29.04 10.42
N ASP A 35 -0.59 -28.74 10.18
CA ASP A 35 0.41 -28.62 11.24
C ASP A 35 0.39 -27.21 11.85
N LEU A 36 -0.76 -26.83 12.41
CA LEU A 36 -1.01 -25.54 13.02
C LEU A 36 -1.35 -25.69 14.51
N LYS A 37 -0.76 -24.85 15.34
CA LYS A 37 -1.08 -24.75 16.78
C LYS A 37 -1.07 -23.29 17.20
N THR A 38 -2.01 -22.91 18.09
CA THR A 38 -2.06 -21.54 18.61
C THR A 38 -0.83 -21.18 19.45
N ASN A 39 -0.17 -22.14 20.05
CA ASN A 39 1.04 -21.95 20.87
C ASN A 39 2.36 -22.19 20.11
N HIS A 40 2.35 -22.21 18.77
CA HIS A 40 3.61 -22.20 18.01
C HIS A 40 4.43 -20.94 18.31
N LYS A 41 5.73 -21.09 18.44
CA LYS A 41 6.73 -20.02 18.47
C LYS A 41 7.36 -19.86 17.09
N ILE A 42 7.93 -18.71 16.85
CA ILE A 42 8.79 -18.50 15.67
C ILE A 42 10.01 -19.42 15.81
N ALA A 43 10.36 -20.10 14.73
CA ALA A 43 11.51 -20.97 14.70
C ALA A 43 12.79 -20.20 15.04
N VAL A 44 13.59 -20.73 15.98
CA VAL A 44 14.89 -20.18 16.34
C VAL A 44 15.92 -20.71 15.33
N GLU A 45 16.02 -20.05 14.18
CA GLU A 45 16.97 -20.41 13.14
C GLU A 45 17.93 -19.25 12.84
N PRO A 46 19.23 -19.51 12.65
CA PRO A 46 20.19 -18.48 12.28
C PRO A 46 19.91 -17.95 10.88
N MET A 47 19.68 -16.66 10.77
CA MET A 47 19.47 -15.97 9.51
C MET A 47 20.77 -15.28 9.09
N TRP A 48 21.41 -15.85 8.10
CA TRP A 48 22.72 -15.43 7.63
C TRP A 48 22.61 -14.22 6.70
N SER A 49 23.42 -13.19 6.93
CA SER A 49 23.45 -11.94 6.19
C SER A 49 24.89 -11.58 5.77
N PRO A 50 25.48 -12.33 4.82
CA PRO A 50 26.78 -11.99 4.24
C PRO A 50 26.67 -10.72 3.40
N ARG A 51 27.75 -9.92 3.38
CA ARG A 51 27.84 -8.65 2.64
C ARG A 51 29.22 -8.49 2.04
N LEU A 52 29.27 -7.99 0.82
CA LEU A 52 30.47 -7.63 0.09
C LEU A 52 30.27 -6.27 -0.54
N GLY A 53 31.25 -5.39 -0.43
CA GLY A 53 31.26 -4.10 -1.08
C GLY A 53 32.65 -3.75 -1.59
N PHE A 54 32.71 -2.99 -2.67
CA PHE A 54 33.97 -2.51 -3.22
C PHE A 54 33.85 -1.04 -3.67
N ARG A 55 35.01 -0.38 -3.69
CA ARG A 55 35.21 0.94 -4.27
C ARG A 55 36.54 0.95 -5.01
N TRP A 56 36.49 1.30 -6.29
CA TRP A 56 37.64 1.31 -7.16
C TRP A 56 37.81 2.67 -7.82
N ASP A 57 38.91 3.36 -7.51
CA ASP A 57 39.35 4.54 -8.24
C ASP A 57 40.15 4.07 -9.48
N VAL A 58 39.44 3.94 -10.60
CA VAL A 58 39.94 3.32 -11.84
C VAL A 58 41.15 4.08 -12.41
N LEU A 59 41.07 5.41 -12.43
CA LEU A 59 42.07 6.27 -13.01
C LEU A 59 43.08 6.80 -11.99
N LYS A 60 42.96 6.45 -10.71
CA LYS A 60 43.83 6.88 -9.59
C LYS A 60 43.85 8.39 -9.33
N ASN A 61 42.93 9.13 -9.92
CA ASN A 61 42.80 10.59 -9.82
C ASN A 61 41.40 11.04 -9.42
N ARG A 62 40.54 10.09 -9.01
CA ARG A 62 39.13 10.27 -8.63
C ARG A 62 38.21 10.77 -9.76
N ASN A 63 38.69 10.79 -11.01
CA ASN A 63 37.84 11.19 -12.15
C ASN A 63 36.89 10.07 -12.60
N LEU A 64 37.16 8.82 -12.21
CA LEU A 64 36.26 7.68 -12.42
C LEU A 64 36.35 6.74 -11.21
N ILE A 65 35.27 6.70 -10.45
CA ILE A 65 35.12 5.80 -9.32
C ILE A 65 34.00 4.82 -9.63
N VAL A 66 34.30 3.54 -9.60
CA VAL A 66 33.30 2.47 -9.68
C VAL A 66 33.14 1.88 -8.28
N ARG A 67 31.90 1.80 -7.82
CA ARG A 67 31.56 1.27 -6.50
C ARG A 67 30.34 0.35 -6.59
N GLY A 68 30.31 -0.64 -5.73
CA GLY A 68 29.18 -1.56 -5.72
C GLY A 68 29.23 -2.49 -4.53
N GLY A 69 28.17 -3.26 -4.41
CA GLY A 69 28.08 -4.26 -3.36
C GLY A 69 26.92 -5.22 -3.58
N VAL A 70 27.02 -6.33 -2.88
CA VAL A 70 25.97 -7.36 -2.82
C VAL A 70 25.89 -7.89 -1.39
N GLY A 71 24.69 -8.18 -0.94
CA GLY A 71 24.50 -8.76 0.38
C GLY A 71 23.09 -9.23 0.63
N ILE A 72 22.98 -10.04 1.65
CA ILE A 72 21.69 -10.46 2.22
C ILE A 72 21.41 -9.58 3.44
N PHE A 73 20.17 -9.12 3.53
CA PHE A 73 19.73 -8.24 4.60
C PHE A 73 18.50 -8.83 5.27
N THR A 74 18.62 -9.08 6.57
CA THR A 74 17.51 -9.51 7.42
C THR A 74 16.85 -8.28 8.04
N GLY A 75 15.55 -8.15 7.83
CA GLY A 75 14.71 -7.12 8.40
C GLY A 75 13.99 -7.60 9.66
N ARG A 76 13.49 -6.65 10.46
CA ARG A 76 12.56 -6.97 11.55
C ARG A 76 11.15 -7.07 11.01
N VAL A 77 10.41 -8.08 11.45
CA VAL A 77 8.96 -8.14 11.24
C VAL A 77 8.31 -7.15 12.21
N PRO A 78 7.31 -6.36 11.79
CA PRO A 78 6.53 -5.58 12.72
C PRO A 78 5.94 -6.46 13.83
N TYR A 79 6.29 -6.17 15.08
CA TYR A 79 5.86 -7.00 16.22
C TYR A 79 4.33 -7.06 16.37
N VAL A 80 3.62 -6.07 15.84
CA VAL A 80 2.15 -6.07 15.83
C VAL A 80 1.57 -7.27 15.07
N TRP A 81 2.25 -7.76 14.03
CA TRP A 81 1.80 -8.96 13.31
C TRP A 81 1.99 -10.24 14.14
N ILE A 82 3.07 -10.27 14.92
CA ILE A 82 3.33 -11.33 15.88
C ILE A 82 2.30 -11.29 17.01
N SER A 83 1.98 -10.08 17.54
CA SER A 83 1.03 -9.92 18.64
C SER A 83 -0.40 -10.34 18.30
N ASN A 84 -0.78 -10.37 17.01
CA ASN A 84 -2.08 -10.91 16.59
C ASN A 84 -2.29 -12.36 17.05
N ASN A 85 -1.23 -13.17 17.11
CA ASN A 85 -1.31 -14.57 17.54
C ASN A 85 -1.49 -14.71 19.06
N PHE A 86 -0.98 -13.73 19.82
CA PHE A 86 -1.18 -13.69 21.27
C PHE A 86 -2.60 -13.26 21.64
N SER A 87 -3.22 -12.38 20.86
CA SER A 87 -4.56 -11.88 21.16
C SER A 87 -5.68 -12.70 20.53
N ASN A 88 -5.49 -13.22 19.31
CA ASN A 88 -6.54 -13.94 18.56
C ASN A 88 -6.25 -15.45 18.52
N ASN A 89 -6.18 -16.09 19.67
CA ASN A 89 -5.98 -17.55 19.82
C ASN A 89 -7.26 -18.29 20.21
N GLY A 90 -8.41 -17.59 20.28
CA GLY A 90 -9.70 -18.14 20.67
C GLY A 90 -9.91 -18.27 22.18
N ILE A 91 -8.94 -17.86 23.01
CA ILE A 91 -9.02 -17.93 24.49
C ILE A 91 -8.72 -16.56 25.12
N ALA A 92 -7.71 -15.84 24.61
CA ALA A 92 -7.24 -14.59 25.21
C ALA A 92 -8.26 -13.44 25.10
N GLN A 93 -9.14 -13.46 24.11
CA GLN A 93 -10.15 -12.45 23.87
C GLN A 93 -11.53 -13.07 23.64
N PHE A 94 -12.52 -12.46 24.21
CA PHE A 94 -13.93 -12.75 23.94
C PHE A 94 -14.54 -11.56 23.19
N ASN A 95 -15.18 -11.82 22.06
CA ASN A 95 -15.88 -10.80 21.28
C ASN A 95 -17.38 -10.99 21.39
N TYR A 96 -18.07 -10.01 21.96
CA TYR A 96 -19.52 -9.97 22.05
C TYR A 96 -20.09 -8.94 21.08
N ASP A 97 -20.92 -9.40 20.14
CA ASP A 97 -21.64 -8.55 19.19
C ASP A 97 -23.14 -8.66 19.44
N SER A 98 -23.71 -7.66 20.10
CA SER A 98 -25.14 -7.61 20.44
C SER A 98 -26.05 -7.65 19.21
N SER A 99 -25.58 -7.18 18.06
CA SER A 99 -26.35 -7.18 16.81
C SER A 99 -26.53 -8.57 16.20
N LYS A 100 -25.58 -9.47 16.46
CA LYS A 100 -25.58 -10.85 15.95
C LYS A 100 -26.24 -11.85 16.90
N ASN A 101 -26.25 -11.54 18.18
CA ASN A 101 -26.68 -12.49 19.21
C ASN A 101 -28.14 -12.33 19.65
N ASN A 102 -28.92 -11.55 18.89
CA ASN A 102 -30.36 -11.30 19.19
C ASN A 102 -30.59 -10.96 20.67
N GLN A 103 -29.81 -10.01 21.20
CA GLN A 103 -29.74 -9.80 22.63
C GLN A 103 -30.32 -8.46 23.03
N ASP A 104 -31.24 -8.49 23.97
CA ASP A 104 -31.68 -7.32 24.73
C ASP A 104 -30.62 -6.80 25.73
N VAL A 105 -29.46 -7.43 25.76
CA VAL A 105 -28.35 -7.05 26.63
C VAL A 105 -27.59 -5.88 26.04
N LYS A 106 -27.90 -4.71 26.52
CA LYS A 106 -27.08 -3.51 26.27
C LYS A 106 -25.93 -3.50 27.26
N ILE A 107 -24.70 -3.65 26.76
CA ILE A 107 -23.50 -3.47 27.59
C ILE A 107 -23.43 -1.98 27.95
N GLN A 108 -23.52 -1.68 29.25
CA GLN A 108 -23.36 -0.31 29.75
C GLN A 108 -21.89 -0.09 30.14
N TYR A 109 -21.34 1.03 29.71
CA TYR A 109 -20.03 1.47 30.18
C TYR A 109 -20.13 1.89 31.64
N ASP A 110 -19.36 1.25 32.50
CA ASP A 110 -19.17 1.66 33.88
C ASP A 110 -17.74 2.19 34.04
N ALA A 111 -17.63 3.51 34.27
CA ALA A 111 -16.34 4.18 34.43
C ALA A 111 -15.55 3.71 35.67
N ASN A 112 -16.24 3.18 36.68
CA ASN A 112 -15.62 2.69 37.91
C ASN A 112 -15.13 1.23 37.77
N ASN A 113 -15.63 0.51 36.79
CA ASN A 113 -15.31 -0.89 36.51
C ASN A 113 -14.86 -1.07 35.03
N ALA A 114 -14.19 -0.08 34.48
CA ALA A 114 -13.63 -0.14 33.13
C ALA A 114 -12.71 -1.37 32.99
N GLY A 115 -13.08 -2.31 32.13
CA GLY A 115 -12.33 -3.56 31.91
C GLY A 115 -12.95 -4.81 32.57
N LEU A 116 -14.01 -4.70 33.35
CA LEU A 116 -14.77 -5.86 33.77
C LEU A 116 -15.84 -6.20 32.71
N ALA A 117 -15.89 -7.47 32.32
CA ALA A 117 -16.95 -7.96 31.45
C ALA A 117 -18.30 -7.84 32.16
N ASP A 118 -19.32 -7.35 31.46
CA ASP A 118 -20.68 -7.36 31.97
C ASP A 118 -21.07 -8.81 32.32
N SER A 119 -21.50 -9.04 33.57
CA SER A 119 -21.85 -10.38 34.05
C SER A 119 -22.99 -11.06 33.26
N ARG A 120 -23.74 -10.28 32.47
CA ARG A 120 -24.76 -10.78 31.55
C ARG A 120 -24.18 -11.38 30.28
N VAL A 121 -22.90 -11.10 29.96
CA VAL A 121 -22.17 -11.70 28.86
C VAL A 121 -21.42 -12.90 29.39
N ASN A 122 -21.87 -14.12 29.02
CA ASN A 122 -21.20 -15.33 29.48
C ASN A 122 -20.01 -15.70 28.61
N PRO A 123 -18.75 -15.46 29.08
CA PRO A 123 -17.56 -15.78 28.31
C PRO A 123 -17.33 -17.30 28.12
N LYS A 124 -18.08 -18.14 28.85
CA LYS A 124 -17.97 -19.61 28.78
C LYS A 124 -18.88 -20.24 27.74
N SER A 125 -19.66 -19.47 26.99
CA SER A 125 -20.49 -20.00 25.89
C SER A 125 -19.82 -19.68 24.54
N PRO A 126 -18.81 -20.46 24.12
CA PRO A 126 -18.09 -20.21 22.86
C PRO A 126 -18.95 -20.40 21.62
N ALA A 127 -20.09 -21.07 21.73
CA ALA A 127 -20.98 -21.39 20.62
C ALA A 127 -21.72 -20.17 20.02
N GLN A 128 -21.66 -19.00 20.64
CA GLN A 128 -22.42 -17.82 20.18
C GLN A 128 -21.63 -16.87 19.27
N ASN A 129 -20.29 -16.93 19.26
CA ASN A 129 -19.45 -16.11 18.39
C ASN A 129 -18.27 -16.94 17.90
N ALA A 130 -18.33 -17.36 16.66
CA ALA A 130 -17.18 -17.95 16.00
C ALA A 130 -15.98 -16.98 16.09
N GLN A 131 -14.90 -17.43 16.71
CA GLN A 131 -13.74 -16.60 16.96
C GLN A 131 -12.76 -16.63 15.80
N THR A 132 -12.06 -15.54 15.57
CA THR A 132 -10.93 -15.51 14.64
C THR A 132 -9.71 -16.11 15.31
N ILE A 133 -9.06 -17.05 14.64
CA ILE A 133 -7.80 -17.65 15.09
C ILE A 133 -6.65 -17.12 14.24
N ASN A 134 -5.59 -16.64 14.89
CA ASN A 134 -4.33 -16.28 14.24
C ASN A 134 -3.22 -17.20 14.73
N VAL A 135 -2.46 -17.77 13.81
CA VAL A 135 -1.35 -18.69 14.10
C VAL A 135 -0.14 -18.40 13.21
N PHE A 136 1.03 -18.85 13.62
CA PHE A 136 2.23 -18.89 12.78
C PHE A 136 2.32 -20.21 12.04
N ASP A 137 2.83 -20.18 10.80
CA ASP A 137 3.45 -21.34 10.23
C ASP A 137 4.68 -21.73 11.09
N LYS A 138 4.89 -23.01 11.33
CA LYS A 138 6.00 -23.48 12.18
C LYS A 138 7.39 -23.08 11.66
N ASN A 139 7.52 -22.86 10.35
CA ASN A 139 8.76 -22.49 9.69
C ASN A 139 8.85 -20.99 9.39
N PHE A 140 7.97 -20.19 9.96
CA PHE A 140 7.94 -18.73 9.72
C PHE A 140 9.28 -18.08 10.04
N LYS A 141 9.83 -17.33 9.07
CA LYS A 141 11.10 -16.60 9.15
C LYS A 141 10.88 -15.09 8.98
N PHE A 142 11.77 -14.32 9.56
CA PHE A 142 11.79 -12.89 9.33
C PHE A 142 12.13 -12.55 7.87
N ALA A 143 11.73 -11.36 7.45
CA ALA A 143 11.96 -10.90 6.08
C ALA A 143 13.45 -10.87 5.75
N GLN A 144 13.83 -11.41 4.59
CA GLN A 144 15.19 -11.35 4.04
C GLN A 144 15.17 -10.94 2.57
N GLN A 145 16.11 -10.09 2.20
CA GLN A 145 16.30 -9.64 0.82
C GLN A 145 17.77 -9.76 0.41
N LEU A 146 18.00 -10.28 -0.79
CA LEU A 146 19.23 -10.09 -1.52
C LEU A 146 19.19 -8.70 -2.15
N ARG A 147 20.21 -7.86 -1.91
CA ARG A 147 20.36 -6.55 -2.55
C ARG A 147 21.72 -6.45 -3.20
N ALA A 148 21.76 -5.95 -4.42
CA ALA A 148 22.97 -5.62 -5.15
C ALA A 148 22.87 -4.17 -5.67
N ASN A 149 24.01 -3.48 -5.67
CA ASN A 149 24.11 -2.17 -6.32
C ASN A 149 25.45 -2.06 -7.08
N LEU A 150 25.41 -1.26 -8.15
CA LEU A 150 26.58 -0.88 -8.92
C LEU A 150 26.44 0.59 -9.33
N ALA A 151 27.49 1.37 -9.09
CA ALA A 151 27.49 2.79 -9.44
C ALA A 151 28.83 3.20 -10.05
N ALA A 152 28.78 4.20 -10.91
CA ALA A 152 29.93 4.91 -11.45
C ALA A 152 29.79 6.41 -11.23
N ASP A 153 30.76 7.00 -10.56
CA ASP A 153 30.90 8.46 -10.36
C ASP A 153 32.04 8.94 -11.26
N PHE A 154 31.77 9.90 -12.16
CA PHE A 154 32.76 10.38 -13.10
C PHE A 154 32.56 11.85 -13.48
N LYS A 155 33.66 12.49 -13.91
CA LYS A 155 33.63 13.87 -14.41
C LYS A 155 33.70 13.87 -15.93
N PHE A 156 32.70 14.50 -16.57
CA PHE A 156 32.63 14.64 -18.02
C PHE A 156 32.06 16.01 -18.40
N LEU A 157 32.74 16.75 -19.29
CA LEU A 157 32.40 18.12 -19.71
C LEU A 157 32.27 19.11 -18.54
N GLY A 158 33.08 18.95 -17.49
CA GLY A 158 33.02 19.80 -16.31
C GLY A 158 31.76 19.63 -15.45
N ILE A 159 31.05 18.49 -15.61
CA ILE A 159 29.89 18.08 -14.85
C ILE A 159 30.25 16.80 -14.10
N ASP A 160 29.83 16.71 -12.85
CA ASP A 160 29.98 15.51 -12.03
C ASP A 160 28.74 14.62 -12.26
N TRP A 161 28.98 13.41 -12.75
CA TRP A 161 27.94 12.43 -13.06
C TRP A 161 27.98 11.28 -12.10
N THR A 162 26.80 10.82 -11.72
CA THR A 162 26.60 9.52 -11.05
C THR A 162 25.58 8.71 -11.83
N VAL A 163 25.93 7.47 -12.18
CA VAL A 163 24.99 6.47 -12.72
C VAL A 163 24.96 5.31 -11.74
N GLU A 164 23.76 4.92 -11.29
CA GLU A 164 23.62 3.85 -10.29
C GLU A 164 22.46 2.92 -10.64
N GLY A 165 22.70 1.62 -10.51
CA GLY A 165 21.70 0.56 -10.55
C GLY A 165 21.61 -0.12 -9.19
N ILE A 166 20.38 -0.30 -8.70
CA ILE A 166 20.09 -1.06 -7.47
C ILE A 166 19.08 -2.16 -7.83
N TYR A 167 19.37 -3.39 -7.40
CA TYR A 167 18.47 -4.53 -7.54
C TYR A 167 18.22 -5.15 -6.18
N SER A 168 16.97 -5.51 -5.88
CA SER A 168 16.61 -6.25 -4.68
C SER A 168 15.69 -7.42 -5.06
N LYS A 169 15.94 -8.58 -4.45
CA LYS A 169 15.13 -9.79 -4.60
C LYS A 169 14.71 -10.30 -3.23
N THR A 170 13.44 -10.60 -3.09
CA THR A 170 12.88 -11.21 -1.89
C THR A 170 13.41 -12.65 -1.74
N ILE A 171 13.95 -12.96 -0.57
CA ILE A 171 14.29 -14.33 -0.13
C ILE A 171 13.14 -14.84 0.73
N ASN A 172 12.80 -14.09 1.78
CA ASN A 172 11.63 -14.32 2.61
C ASN A 172 10.87 -13.00 2.77
N ASP A 173 9.58 -13.04 2.56
CA ASP A 173 8.65 -11.98 2.94
C ASP A 173 7.46 -12.64 3.61
N MET A 174 6.60 -11.87 4.21
CA MET A 174 5.44 -12.42 4.87
C MET A 174 4.20 -12.38 3.98
N ILE A 175 3.33 -13.34 4.21
CA ILE A 175 1.97 -13.39 3.68
C ILE A 175 1.03 -13.86 4.79
N VAL A 176 -0.20 -13.38 4.74
CA VAL A 176 -1.28 -13.94 5.56
C VAL A 176 -2.16 -14.79 4.66
N LYS A 177 -2.42 -16.02 5.07
CA LYS A 177 -3.33 -16.96 4.41
C LYS A 177 -4.57 -17.19 5.27
N ASN A 178 -5.72 -17.44 4.66
CA ASN A 178 -6.93 -17.83 5.36
C ASN A 178 -7.23 -19.31 5.10
N TYR A 179 -7.16 -20.13 6.13
CA TYR A 179 -7.42 -21.57 6.07
C TYR A 179 -8.91 -21.93 6.22
N ASP A 180 -9.77 -20.92 6.44
CA ASP A 180 -11.22 -21.10 6.56
C ASP A 180 -11.96 -21.06 5.21
N ILE A 181 -11.24 -21.03 4.09
CA ILE A 181 -11.82 -21.04 2.75
C ILE A 181 -11.50 -22.32 2.00
N THR A 182 -12.49 -22.87 1.32
CA THR A 182 -12.34 -24.06 0.48
C THR A 182 -12.76 -23.74 -0.95
N ALA A 183 -11.93 -24.12 -1.93
CA ALA A 183 -12.31 -23.97 -3.33
C ALA A 183 -13.46 -24.92 -3.68
N THR A 184 -14.50 -24.40 -4.32
CA THR A 184 -15.68 -25.19 -4.70
C THR A 184 -15.44 -26.05 -5.94
N GLY A 185 -14.34 -25.85 -6.63
CA GLY A 185 -14.05 -26.44 -7.94
C GLY A 185 -14.81 -25.80 -9.09
N LYS A 186 -15.61 -24.77 -8.83
CA LYS A 186 -16.35 -24.00 -9.84
C LYS A 186 -15.72 -22.63 -10.08
N THR A 187 -16.07 -22.04 -11.21
CA THR A 187 -15.68 -20.69 -11.57
C THR A 187 -16.87 -19.74 -11.52
N TYR A 188 -16.60 -18.43 -11.51
CA TYR A 188 -17.67 -17.42 -11.40
C TYR A 188 -18.62 -17.44 -12.60
N ASN A 189 -18.12 -17.61 -13.82
CA ASN A 189 -18.98 -17.72 -15.01
C ASN A 189 -19.97 -18.90 -14.93
N GLU A 190 -19.53 -20.03 -14.40
CA GLU A 190 -20.42 -21.19 -14.13
C GLU A 190 -21.47 -20.84 -13.05
N TYR A 191 -21.04 -20.18 -11.96
CA TYR A 191 -21.93 -19.73 -10.89
C TYR A 191 -22.96 -18.69 -11.39
N ALA A 192 -22.54 -17.73 -12.21
CA ALA A 192 -23.40 -16.73 -12.82
C ALA A 192 -24.31 -17.31 -13.93
N GLY A 193 -24.03 -18.53 -14.40
CA GLY A 193 -24.74 -19.18 -15.50
C GLY A 193 -24.55 -18.48 -16.84
N LEU A 194 -23.35 -17.95 -17.09
CA LEU A 194 -22.93 -17.25 -18.31
C LEU A 194 -21.74 -18.00 -18.92
N ALA A 195 -22.00 -18.98 -19.79
CA ALA A 195 -20.96 -19.86 -20.34
C ALA A 195 -19.86 -19.12 -21.12
N ASP A 196 -20.24 -18.04 -21.80
CA ASP A 196 -19.32 -17.24 -22.63
C ASP A 196 -18.73 -16.02 -21.88
N TYR A 197 -18.96 -15.92 -20.58
CA TYR A 197 -18.40 -14.85 -19.76
C TYR A 197 -16.98 -15.21 -19.32
N GLY A 198 -16.03 -14.36 -19.65
CA GLY A 198 -14.61 -14.63 -19.43
C GLY A 198 -14.13 -14.54 -17.96
N ASP A 199 -15.00 -14.12 -17.03
CA ASP A 199 -14.65 -14.11 -15.61
C ASP A 199 -14.67 -15.54 -15.04
N ASN A 200 -13.54 -16.21 -15.16
CA ASN A 200 -13.32 -17.59 -14.71
C ASN A 200 -12.59 -17.69 -13.36
N ARG A 201 -12.70 -16.65 -12.51
CA ARG A 201 -12.12 -16.69 -11.16
C ARG A 201 -12.65 -17.88 -10.38
N PRO A 202 -11.82 -18.52 -9.53
CA PRO A 202 -12.27 -19.62 -8.69
C PRO A 202 -13.27 -19.13 -7.64
N MET A 203 -14.30 -19.96 -7.39
CA MET A 203 -15.28 -19.72 -6.33
C MET A 203 -14.88 -20.46 -5.07
N TYR A 204 -15.14 -19.83 -3.94
CA TYR A 204 -14.86 -20.36 -2.61
C TYR A 204 -16.12 -20.46 -1.78
N GLU A 205 -16.05 -21.26 -0.74
CA GLU A 205 -17.00 -21.32 0.35
C GLU A 205 -16.25 -21.28 1.68
N LYS A 206 -16.87 -20.69 2.67
CA LYS A 206 -16.36 -20.77 4.04
C LYS A 206 -16.59 -22.14 4.60
N SER A 207 -15.63 -22.65 5.33
CA SER A 207 -15.80 -23.89 6.07
C SER A 207 -16.92 -23.75 7.10
N THR A 208 -17.65 -24.84 7.36
CA THR A 208 -18.71 -24.91 8.39
C THR A 208 -18.14 -25.10 9.79
N VAL A 209 -17.04 -24.47 10.08
CA VAL A 209 -16.26 -24.65 11.31
C VAL A 209 -16.68 -23.72 12.44
N PRO A 210 -16.29 -24.01 13.68
CA PRO A 210 -16.65 -23.21 14.83
C PRO A 210 -15.90 -21.86 14.90
N TYR A 211 -15.09 -21.54 13.87
CA TYR A 211 -14.28 -20.31 13.79
C TYR A 211 -14.79 -19.38 12.69
N SER A 212 -14.65 -18.08 12.88
CA SER A 212 -15.05 -17.07 11.88
C SER A 212 -14.02 -16.91 10.77
N ALA A 213 -12.75 -17.16 11.07
CA ALA A 213 -11.63 -17.20 10.14
C ALA A 213 -10.40 -17.80 10.82
N ILE A 214 -9.50 -18.39 10.04
CA ILE A 214 -8.22 -18.95 10.52
C ILE A 214 -7.09 -18.33 9.69
N TYR A 215 -6.44 -17.29 10.23
CA TYR A 215 -5.36 -16.60 9.57
C TYR A 215 -4.00 -17.17 9.98
N VAL A 216 -3.22 -17.54 8.99
CA VAL A 216 -1.86 -18.09 9.16
C VAL A 216 -0.84 -17.10 8.64
N LEU A 217 0.06 -16.64 9.51
CA LEU A 217 1.21 -15.85 9.13
C LEU A 217 2.30 -16.79 8.59
N ASP A 218 2.62 -16.67 7.31
CA ASP A 218 3.49 -17.55 6.55
C ASP A 218 4.49 -16.74 5.71
N ASN A 219 5.39 -17.39 5.02
CA ASN A 219 6.40 -16.80 4.16
C ASN A 219 6.11 -16.97 2.67
N VAL A 220 6.65 -16.03 1.89
CA VAL A 220 6.71 -16.08 0.43
C VAL A 220 8.09 -15.62 -0.05
N SER A 221 8.61 -16.25 -1.11
CA SER A 221 9.94 -15.93 -1.68
C SER A 221 9.87 -15.17 -3.01
N LYS A 222 8.68 -14.66 -3.36
CA LYS A 222 8.42 -13.95 -4.62
C LYS A 222 8.40 -12.44 -4.38
N GLY A 223 9.14 -11.72 -5.18
CA GLY A 223 9.19 -10.26 -5.13
C GLY A 223 10.56 -9.75 -5.59
N TYR A 224 10.56 -8.59 -6.21
CA TYR A 224 11.78 -7.90 -6.61
C TYR A 224 11.54 -6.41 -6.82
N SER A 225 12.62 -5.64 -6.73
CA SER A 225 12.65 -4.25 -7.19
C SER A 225 13.96 -3.91 -7.85
N TYR A 226 13.93 -2.95 -8.75
CA TYR A 226 15.14 -2.32 -9.27
C TYR A 226 14.93 -0.83 -9.50
N ASN A 227 16.02 -0.07 -9.36
CA ASN A 227 16.08 1.34 -9.67
C ASN A 227 17.34 1.60 -10.50
N LEU A 228 17.20 2.39 -11.56
CA LEU A 228 18.27 2.90 -12.38
C LEU A 228 18.23 4.42 -12.29
N SER A 229 19.31 5.05 -11.84
CA SER A 229 19.36 6.49 -11.67
C SER A 229 20.57 7.11 -12.38
N VAL A 230 20.35 8.29 -12.94
CA VAL A 230 21.39 9.14 -13.48
C VAL A 230 21.27 10.50 -12.80
N LYS A 231 22.38 11.01 -12.28
CA LYS A 231 22.48 12.33 -11.64
C LYS A 231 23.62 13.12 -12.28
N ALA A 232 23.38 14.41 -12.49
CA ALA A 232 24.35 15.40 -12.97
C ALA A 232 24.39 16.57 -11.99
N GLU A 233 25.59 17.00 -11.58
CA GLU A 233 25.83 18.12 -10.69
C GLU A 233 26.89 19.05 -11.27
N LYS A 234 26.66 20.36 -11.15
CA LYS A 234 27.61 21.38 -11.55
C LYS A 234 27.54 22.61 -10.67
N SER A 235 28.68 23.00 -10.14
CA SER A 235 28.86 24.29 -9.47
C SER A 235 29.54 25.26 -10.43
N PHE A 236 29.06 26.50 -10.46
CA PHE A 236 29.60 27.59 -11.28
C PHE A 236 30.26 28.63 -10.39
N ASP A 237 31.33 29.23 -10.89
CA ASP A 237 32.14 30.22 -10.13
C ASP A 237 31.33 31.44 -9.70
N PHE A 238 30.25 31.78 -10.42
CA PHE A 238 29.37 32.89 -10.05
C PHE A 238 28.35 32.53 -8.95
N GLY A 239 28.49 31.35 -8.33
CA GLY A 239 27.74 30.94 -7.17
C GLY A 239 26.43 30.20 -7.48
N LEU A 240 26.23 29.67 -8.68
CA LEU A 240 25.10 28.82 -9.03
C LEU A 240 25.48 27.34 -8.90
N ASP A 241 24.73 26.58 -8.09
CA ASP A 241 24.81 25.14 -8.00
C ASP A 241 23.57 24.52 -8.65
N LEU A 242 23.79 23.66 -9.64
CA LEU A 242 22.74 22.92 -10.34
C LEU A 242 22.89 21.43 -10.08
N MET A 243 21.76 20.76 -9.84
CA MET A 243 21.67 19.31 -9.82
C MET A 243 20.40 18.87 -10.59
N ALA A 244 20.55 17.84 -11.40
CA ALA A 244 19.43 17.15 -12.05
C ALA A 244 19.60 15.64 -11.90
N SER A 245 18.53 14.95 -11.59
CA SER A 245 18.50 13.50 -11.55
C SER A 245 17.23 12.94 -12.14
N TYR A 246 17.36 11.76 -12.75
CA TYR A 246 16.25 10.95 -13.20
C TYR A 246 16.43 9.54 -12.68
N THR A 247 15.34 8.97 -12.15
CA THR A 247 15.29 7.58 -11.69
C THR A 247 14.15 6.86 -12.38
N TYR A 248 14.47 5.68 -12.95
CA TYR A 248 13.49 4.71 -13.39
C TYR A 248 13.45 3.55 -12.41
N GLY A 249 12.26 3.19 -11.93
CA GLY A 249 12.07 2.15 -10.93
C GLY A 249 10.94 1.19 -11.25
N LYS A 250 11.09 -0.05 -10.77
CA LYS A 250 10.01 -1.05 -10.80
C LYS A 250 10.08 -1.90 -9.53
N SER A 251 8.93 -2.09 -8.90
CA SER A 251 8.81 -2.94 -7.72
C SER A 251 7.58 -3.84 -7.85
N LYS A 252 7.78 -5.14 -7.61
CA LYS A 252 6.71 -6.15 -7.57
C LYS A 252 6.77 -6.94 -6.27
N THR A 253 5.60 -7.17 -5.68
CA THR A 253 5.43 -7.93 -4.43
C THR A 253 4.20 -8.85 -4.50
N ILE A 254 4.15 -9.83 -3.62
CA ILE A 254 2.95 -10.64 -3.40
C ILE A 254 2.00 -9.95 -2.42
N ASN A 255 2.55 -9.33 -1.37
CA ASN A 255 1.79 -8.62 -0.34
C ASN A 255 2.42 -7.26 -0.07
N ASN A 256 1.61 -6.26 0.26
CA ASN A 256 2.09 -4.91 0.58
C ASN A 256 2.27 -4.68 2.09
N GLY A 257 1.73 -5.54 2.95
CA GLY A 257 1.86 -5.41 4.40
C GLY A 257 1.31 -4.09 4.95
N SER A 258 0.12 -3.70 4.49
CA SER A 258 -0.43 -2.35 4.72
C SER A 258 -1.21 -2.19 6.02
N SER A 259 -1.45 -3.27 6.77
CA SER A 259 -2.24 -3.24 8.00
C SER A 259 -1.52 -3.88 9.18
N SER A 260 -1.86 -3.46 10.39
CA SER A 260 -1.45 -4.11 11.64
C SER A 260 -2.27 -5.38 11.97
N VAL A 261 -3.42 -5.58 11.30
CA VAL A 261 -4.36 -6.67 11.55
C VAL A 261 -4.20 -7.75 10.48
N ALA A 262 -4.05 -9.02 10.91
CA ALA A 262 -3.87 -10.15 10.00
C ALA A 262 -5.03 -10.28 9.00
N ALA A 263 -6.27 -10.20 9.47
CA ALA A 263 -7.48 -10.22 8.63
C ALA A 263 -7.41 -9.16 7.51
N SER A 264 -7.06 -7.93 7.85
CA SER A 264 -7.00 -6.83 6.88
C SER A 264 -5.87 -7.01 5.87
N ASN A 265 -4.72 -7.57 6.28
CA ASN A 265 -3.62 -7.87 5.35
C ASN A 265 -4.03 -8.92 4.31
N TRP A 266 -4.95 -9.83 4.65
CA TRP A 266 -5.49 -10.80 3.73
C TRP A 266 -6.64 -10.21 2.90
N GLN A 267 -7.64 -9.60 3.55
CA GLN A 267 -8.86 -9.08 2.92
C GLN A 267 -8.63 -7.94 1.91
N TYR A 268 -7.56 -7.17 2.05
CA TYR A 268 -7.23 -6.05 1.16
C TYR A 268 -6.00 -6.32 0.30
N ASN A 269 -5.59 -7.57 0.18
CA ASN A 269 -4.56 -7.96 -0.78
C ASN A 269 -5.22 -8.41 -2.09
N TYR A 270 -5.45 -7.44 -2.97
CA TYR A 270 -6.25 -7.63 -4.18
C TYR A 270 -5.67 -8.67 -5.14
N THR A 271 -6.54 -9.58 -5.59
CA THR A 271 -6.24 -10.69 -6.50
C THR A 271 -7.49 -11.06 -7.32
N HIS A 272 -7.32 -11.70 -8.45
CA HIS A 272 -8.41 -12.33 -9.20
C HIS A 272 -8.38 -13.86 -9.10
N GLY A 273 -7.31 -14.42 -8.55
CA GLY A 273 -7.08 -15.84 -8.42
C GLY A 273 -7.26 -16.38 -7.01
N ASN A 274 -6.27 -17.15 -6.55
CA ASN A 274 -6.29 -17.71 -5.21
C ASN A 274 -5.80 -16.67 -4.18
N PRO A 275 -6.64 -16.22 -3.22
CA PRO A 275 -6.26 -15.22 -2.23
C PRO A 275 -5.14 -15.69 -1.27
N ASN A 276 -4.95 -17.00 -1.12
CA ASN A 276 -3.86 -17.58 -0.35
C ASN A 276 -2.55 -17.73 -1.15
N SER A 277 -2.59 -17.51 -2.46
CA SER A 277 -1.44 -17.51 -3.37
C SER A 277 -1.62 -16.46 -4.47
N PRO A 278 -1.71 -15.17 -4.10
CA PRO A 278 -1.96 -14.11 -5.05
C PRO A 278 -0.82 -13.94 -6.03
N GLU A 279 -1.11 -13.27 -7.14
CA GLU A 279 -0.18 -13.03 -8.22
C GLU A 279 0.90 -12.02 -7.82
N LEU A 280 2.09 -12.17 -8.42
CA LEU A 280 3.17 -11.18 -8.31
C LEU A 280 2.80 -9.92 -9.10
N ALA A 281 2.40 -8.88 -8.42
CA ALA A 281 1.95 -7.63 -9.01
C ALA A 281 2.80 -6.42 -8.57
N LYS A 282 2.58 -5.25 -9.18
CA LYS A 282 3.25 -4.02 -8.77
C LYS A 282 2.99 -3.73 -7.29
N SER A 283 4.03 -3.26 -6.59
CA SER A 283 3.93 -2.82 -5.20
C SER A 283 3.14 -1.51 -5.10
N ASN A 284 2.52 -1.26 -3.96
CA ASN A 284 1.91 0.05 -3.64
C ASN A 284 2.94 1.20 -3.64
N PHE A 285 4.23 0.88 -3.55
CA PHE A 285 5.34 1.84 -3.56
C PHE A 285 6.02 1.93 -4.92
N ASN A 286 5.40 1.39 -5.99
CA ASN A 286 5.97 1.42 -7.33
C ASN A 286 5.79 2.81 -7.95
N ILE A 287 6.89 3.57 -8.02
CA ILE A 287 6.99 4.86 -8.71
C ILE A 287 7.91 4.67 -9.91
N PRO A 288 7.37 4.47 -11.14
CA PRO A 288 8.19 4.14 -12.30
C PRO A 288 9.18 5.24 -12.70
N HIS A 289 8.77 6.49 -12.60
CA HIS A 289 9.59 7.62 -13.05
C HIS A 289 9.64 8.71 -11.99
N GLN A 290 10.85 9.19 -11.71
CA GLN A 290 11.08 10.33 -10.83
C GLN A 290 12.13 11.25 -11.44
N VAL A 291 11.85 12.55 -11.45
CA VAL A 291 12.77 13.62 -11.82
C VAL A 291 12.97 14.53 -10.63
N MET A 292 14.20 14.89 -10.33
CA MET A 292 14.52 15.93 -9.35
C MET A 292 15.50 16.92 -10.00
N VAL A 293 15.19 18.21 -9.87
CA VAL A 293 16.07 19.29 -10.30
C VAL A 293 16.19 20.30 -9.17
N SER A 294 17.40 20.68 -8.82
CA SER A 294 17.62 21.78 -7.88
C SER A 294 18.57 22.82 -8.45
N ALA A 295 18.28 24.08 -8.16
CA ALA A 295 19.10 25.22 -8.51
C ALA A 295 19.25 26.10 -7.27
N TYR A 296 20.49 26.30 -6.82
CA TYR A 296 20.80 27.18 -5.69
C TYR A 296 21.70 28.30 -6.18
N GLN A 297 21.22 29.55 -6.05
CA GLN A 297 22.04 30.73 -6.30
C GLN A 297 22.54 31.28 -4.97
N HIS A 298 23.84 31.33 -4.83
CA HIS A 298 24.55 31.91 -3.70
C HIS A 298 25.05 33.31 -4.07
N ILE A 299 24.59 34.33 -3.37
CA ILE A 299 24.99 35.73 -3.56
C ILE A 299 25.81 36.14 -2.34
N ASN A 300 27.10 36.39 -2.57
CA ASN A 300 27.98 36.89 -1.52
C ASN A 300 28.04 38.42 -1.61
N TRP A 301 27.59 39.12 -0.56
CA TRP A 301 27.55 40.58 -0.49
C TRP A 301 28.84 41.21 -0.02
N ASN A 302 29.86 40.43 0.30
CA ASN A 302 31.16 40.91 0.75
C ASN A 302 32.08 41.20 -0.45
N TYR A 303 32.05 42.42 -0.91
CA TYR A 303 32.92 42.88 -2.03
C TYR A 303 34.38 43.18 -1.65
N ASN A 304 34.78 43.13 -0.37
CA ASN A 304 36.14 43.42 0.05
C ASN A 304 36.94 42.14 0.33
N PRO A 305 37.98 41.83 -0.48
CA PRO A 305 38.93 40.77 -0.18
C PRO A 305 39.65 41.09 1.13
N GLY A 306 39.40 40.37 2.19
CA GLY A 306 39.97 40.58 3.53
C GLY A 306 38.96 40.74 4.66
N ARG A 307 37.68 40.84 4.38
CA ARG A 307 36.61 40.68 5.40
C ARG A 307 36.34 39.21 5.65
N THR A 308 36.56 38.75 6.86
CA THR A 308 36.29 37.38 7.32
C THR A 308 34.82 37.14 7.70
N ILE A 309 33.94 38.13 7.46
CA ILE A 309 32.53 38.07 7.85
C ILE A 309 31.68 37.73 6.63
N ASP A 310 31.09 36.55 6.62
CA ASP A 310 30.13 36.13 5.58
C ASP A 310 28.83 36.92 5.67
N ASN A 311 28.42 37.50 4.56
CA ASN A 311 27.12 38.11 4.37
C ASN A 311 26.56 37.55 3.06
N LYS A 312 25.72 36.48 3.17
CA LYS A 312 25.36 35.61 2.04
C LYS A 312 23.86 35.39 1.97
N THR A 313 23.29 35.58 0.79
CA THR A 313 21.93 35.15 0.46
C THR A 313 22.01 33.88 -0.35
N THR A 314 21.16 32.90 -0.01
CA THR A 314 20.92 31.71 -0.82
C THR A 314 19.48 31.70 -1.29
N ILE A 315 19.27 31.51 -2.59
CA ILE A 315 17.95 31.30 -3.19
C ILE A 315 17.97 29.93 -3.85
N GLY A 316 17.08 29.05 -3.43
CA GLY A 316 16.98 27.68 -3.92
C GLY A 316 15.62 27.41 -4.54
N LEU A 317 15.60 26.73 -5.67
CA LEU A 317 14.42 26.15 -6.28
C LEU A 317 14.63 24.65 -6.39
N ILE A 318 13.66 23.87 -5.89
CA ILE A 318 13.71 22.40 -5.92
C ILE A 318 12.45 21.90 -6.60
N TYR A 319 12.61 21.36 -7.80
CA TYR A 319 11.54 20.69 -8.52
C TYR A 319 11.59 19.18 -8.26
N THR A 320 10.46 18.59 -7.93
CA THR A 320 10.26 17.15 -7.89
C THR A 320 9.07 16.80 -8.78
N GLY A 321 9.31 15.95 -9.77
CA GLY A 321 8.29 15.37 -10.63
C GLY A 321 8.33 13.85 -10.53
N ASN A 322 7.19 13.22 -10.36
CA ASN A 322 7.11 11.75 -10.30
C ASN A 322 5.80 11.22 -10.88
N SER A 323 5.84 9.99 -11.36
CA SER A 323 4.61 9.24 -11.64
C SER A 323 3.74 9.25 -10.39
N GLY A 324 2.44 9.48 -10.55
CA GLY A 324 1.51 9.42 -9.44
C GLY A 324 1.47 8.03 -8.77
N SER A 325 0.76 7.93 -7.69
CA SER A 325 0.61 6.67 -6.94
C SER A 325 -0.04 5.59 -7.81
N PRO A 326 0.36 4.32 -7.68
CA PRO A 326 -0.31 3.24 -8.37
C PRO A 326 -1.73 3.03 -7.83
N TYR A 327 -2.65 2.55 -8.69
CA TYR A 327 -4.02 2.26 -8.29
C TYR A 327 -4.50 0.89 -8.78
N SER A 328 -5.52 0.36 -8.08
CA SER A 328 -6.21 -0.89 -8.41
C SER A 328 -7.69 -0.63 -8.64
N ILE A 329 -8.32 -1.42 -9.51
CA ILE A 329 -9.76 -1.41 -9.72
C ILE A 329 -10.32 -2.77 -9.32
N TYR A 330 -11.28 -2.75 -8.39
CA TYR A 330 -11.85 -3.94 -7.78
C TYR A 330 -13.39 -3.89 -7.76
N VAL A 331 -14.03 -5.01 -7.48
CA VAL A 331 -15.46 -5.10 -7.23
C VAL A 331 -15.70 -4.93 -5.73
N ASN A 332 -16.49 -3.94 -5.32
CA ASN A 332 -16.83 -3.76 -3.92
C ASN A 332 -17.84 -4.81 -3.47
N GLY A 333 -17.37 -5.78 -2.73
CA GLY A 333 -18.12 -6.93 -2.23
C GLY A 333 -17.29 -8.20 -2.32
N ASP A 334 -17.85 -9.27 -1.82
CA ASP A 334 -17.29 -10.61 -1.90
C ASP A 334 -17.88 -11.31 -3.13
N LEU A 335 -17.16 -11.25 -4.25
CA LEU A 335 -17.65 -11.78 -5.53
C LEU A 335 -17.41 -13.29 -5.66
N ASN A 336 -16.30 -13.76 -5.12
CA ASN A 336 -15.85 -15.13 -5.25
C ASN A 336 -16.22 -16.03 -4.06
N GLY A 337 -16.84 -15.48 -3.01
CA GLY A 337 -17.32 -16.24 -1.83
C GLY A 337 -16.22 -16.54 -0.79
N ASP A 338 -15.04 -15.93 -0.90
CA ASP A 338 -13.94 -16.18 0.04
C ASP A 338 -14.10 -15.43 1.39
N GLY A 339 -15.03 -14.49 1.47
CA GLY A 339 -15.27 -13.63 2.62
C GLY A 339 -14.35 -12.41 2.68
N GLY A 340 -13.56 -12.15 1.63
CA GLY A 340 -12.74 -10.97 1.44
C GLY A 340 -13.45 -9.85 0.69
N TYR A 341 -12.76 -8.73 0.53
CA TYR A 341 -13.13 -7.59 -0.33
C TYR A 341 -11.98 -7.29 -1.28
N ASN A 342 -11.37 -8.34 -1.82
CA ASN A 342 -10.09 -8.31 -2.54
C ASN A 342 -10.22 -8.66 -4.02
N ASP A 343 -11.44 -8.72 -4.54
CA ASP A 343 -11.74 -9.14 -5.90
C ASP A 343 -11.37 -8.10 -6.95
N LEU A 344 -10.25 -8.26 -7.64
CA LEU A 344 -9.91 -7.44 -8.81
C LEU A 344 -11.01 -7.59 -9.87
N MET A 345 -11.39 -6.46 -10.48
CA MET A 345 -12.45 -6.45 -11.46
C MET A 345 -12.01 -7.16 -12.76
N TYR A 346 -12.85 -8.01 -13.30
CA TYR A 346 -12.77 -8.46 -14.68
C TYR A 346 -13.26 -7.33 -15.60
N ILE A 347 -12.64 -7.16 -16.76
CA ILE A 347 -12.94 -6.11 -17.72
C ILE A 347 -13.79 -6.71 -18.85
N PRO A 348 -15.11 -6.75 -18.75
CA PRO A 348 -15.94 -7.42 -19.72
C PRO A 348 -15.92 -6.69 -21.08
N THR A 349 -16.14 -7.42 -22.15
CA THR A 349 -16.51 -6.89 -23.45
C THR A 349 -17.94 -6.31 -23.41
N ASP A 350 -18.31 -5.49 -24.39
CA ASP A 350 -19.65 -4.92 -24.42
C ASP A 350 -20.73 -6.02 -24.56
N ALA A 351 -20.46 -7.08 -25.35
CA ALA A 351 -21.34 -8.24 -25.46
C ALA A 351 -21.53 -8.99 -24.13
N GLU A 352 -20.46 -9.11 -23.31
CA GLU A 352 -20.55 -9.71 -21.99
C GLU A 352 -21.38 -8.85 -21.04
N VAL A 353 -21.25 -7.51 -21.10
CA VAL A 353 -22.09 -6.60 -20.29
C VAL A 353 -23.56 -6.77 -20.69
N ASP A 354 -23.88 -6.86 -21.98
CA ASP A 354 -25.25 -7.10 -22.46
C ASP A 354 -25.79 -8.46 -21.97
N ALA A 355 -24.96 -9.49 -21.97
CA ALA A 355 -25.31 -10.82 -21.43
C ALA A 355 -25.55 -10.74 -19.91
N MET A 356 -24.76 -9.99 -19.16
CA MET A 356 -24.97 -9.77 -17.71
C MET A 356 -26.30 -9.08 -17.42
N VAL A 357 -26.67 -8.07 -18.23
CA VAL A 357 -27.96 -7.38 -18.13
C VAL A 357 -29.10 -8.33 -18.47
N ALA A 358 -29.04 -9.03 -19.58
CA ALA A 358 -30.06 -10.00 -20.01
C ALA A 358 -30.26 -11.14 -19.01
N LYS A 359 -29.20 -11.60 -18.34
CA LYS A 359 -29.26 -12.59 -17.27
C LYS A 359 -29.84 -12.02 -15.97
N GLY A 360 -30.01 -10.72 -15.86
CA GLY A 360 -30.54 -10.06 -14.67
C GLY A 360 -29.54 -10.00 -13.50
N LEU A 361 -28.24 -9.99 -13.80
CA LEU A 361 -27.18 -9.85 -12.81
C LEU A 361 -27.12 -8.43 -12.25
N PHE A 362 -27.59 -7.41 -12.97
CA PHE A 362 -27.70 -6.05 -12.43
C PHE A 362 -28.97 -5.89 -11.59
N VAL A 363 -28.82 -5.27 -10.43
CA VAL A 363 -29.91 -4.97 -9.50
C VAL A 363 -30.35 -3.52 -9.69
N PRO A 364 -31.64 -3.19 -9.89
CA PRO A 364 -32.07 -1.83 -10.07
C PRO A 364 -31.76 -0.98 -8.84
N VAL A 365 -31.39 0.28 -9.05
CA VAL A 365 -31.25 1.28 -7.99
C VAL A 365 -32.61 1.88 -7.72
N THR A 366 -33.03 1.89 -6.46
CA THR A 366 -34.38 2.34 -6.07
C THR A 366 -34.31 3.41 -4.99
N ASN A 367 -35.24 4.33 -5.00
CA ASN A 367 -35.37 5.36 -3.97
C ASN A 367 -35.98 4.76 -2.69
N LYS A 368 -35.29 4.89 -1.56
CA LYS A 368 -35.71 4.37 -0.25
C LYS A 368 -37.06 4.92 0.23
N LYS A 369 -37.38 6.17 -0.14
CA LYS A 369 -38.60 6.83 0.35
C LYS A 369 -39.81 6.57 -0.54
N THR A 370 -39.61 6.44 -1.85
CA THR A 370 -40.71 6.36 -2.82
C THR A 370 -40.85 4.97 -3.45
N GLY A 371 -39.85 4.10 -3.34
CA GLY A 371 -39.81 2.82 -4.03
C GLY A 371 -39.60 2.93 -5.54
N ALA A 372 -39.48 4.14 -6.09
CA ALA A 372 -39.30 4.34 -7.52
C ALA A 372 -37.92 3.87 -7.98
N VAL A 373 -37.87 3.25 -9.16
CA VAL A 373 -36.60 2.89 -9.81
C VAL A 373 -35.94 4.18 -10.30
N THR A 374 -34.75 4.45 -9.82
CA THR A 374 -33.94 5.62 -10.22
C THR A 374 -32.93 5.27 -11.30
N LYS A 375 -32.55 3.98 -11.43
CA LYS A 375 -31.67 3.47 -12.48
C LYS A 375 -32.00 2.03 -12.78
N THR A 376 -32.33 1.72 -14.02
CA THR A 376 -32.64 0.36 -14.42
C THR A 376 -31.38 -0.50 -14.65
N PRO A 377 -31.46 -1.83 -14.72
CA PRO A 377 -30.36 -2.69 -15.12
C PRO A 377 -29.75 -2.32 -16.47
N GLU A 378 -30.59 -2.00 -17.47
CA GLU A 378 -30.17 -1.62 -18.82
C GLU A 378 -29.39 -0.31 -18.79
N GLN A 379 -29.88 0.70 -18.08
CA GLN A 379 -29.18 1.98 -17.90
C GLN A 379 -27.83 1.78 -17.22
N GLN A 380 -27.76 0.89 -16.22
CA GLN A 380 -26.50 0.59 -15.56
C GLN A 380 -25.51 -0.10 -16.49
N GLY A 381 -25.98 -1.03 -17.35
CA GLY A 381 -25.16 -1.69 -18.36
C GLY A 381 -24.56 -0.69 -19.38
N GLU A 382 -25.40 0.23 -19.89
CA GLU A 382 -24.93 1.28 -20.82
C GLU A 382 -23.90 2.22 -20.19
N ASP A 383 -24.17 2.68 -18.97
CA ASP A 383 -23.24 3.54 -18.24
C ASP A 383 -21.92 2.84 -17.93
N PHE A 384 -21.98 1.53 -17.64
CA PHE A 384 -20.80 0.72 -17.40
C PHE A 384 -19.96 0.53 -18.68
N LYS A 385 -20.59 0.26 -19.84
CA LYS A 385 -19.91 0.21 -21.14
C LYS A 385 -19.25 1.55 -21.49
N GLN A 386 -19.94 2.66 -21.24
CA GLN A 386 -19.39 3.99 -21.45
C GLN A 386 -18.18 4.25 -20.53
N TRP A 387 -18.26 3.89 -19.25
CA TRP A 387 -17.14 4.00 -18.33
C TRP A 387 -15.94 3.16 -18.78
N LEU A 388 -16.18 1.89 -19.12
CA LEU A 388 -15.16 0.99 -19.64
C LEU A 388 -14.46 1.55 -20.91
N SER A 389 -15.16 2.27 -21.75
CA SER A 389 -14.60 2.89 -22.96
C SER A 389 -13.84 4.18 -22.68
N SER A 390 -14.15 4.89 -21.59
CA SER A 390 -13.51 6.14 -21.19
C SER A 390 -12.22 5.93 -20.40
N GLU A 391 -12.08 4.78 -19.72
CA GLU A 391 -10.91 4.50 -18.90
C GLU A 391 -9.68 4.16 -19.75
N LYS A 392 -8.60 4.93 -19.55
CA LYS A 392 -7.37 4.81 -20.33
C LYS A 392 -6.76 3.40 -20.27
N TYR A 393 -6.68 2.81 -19.09
CA TYR A 393 -6.12 1.47 -18.90
C TYR A 393 -7.01 0.39 -19.52
N VAL A 394 -8.33 0.52 -19.38
CA VAL A 394 -9.32 -0.49 -19.78
C VAL A 394 -9.42 -0.67 -21.28
N LYS A 395 -9.23 0.40 -22.05
CA LYS A 395 -9.50 0.44 -23.48
C LYS A 395 -8.89 -0.72 -24.29
N ASN A 396 -7.70 -1.19 -23.88
CA ASN A 396 -6.96 -2.26 -24.55
C ASN A 396 -6.92 -3.59 -23.75
N GLN A 397 -7.71 -3.71 -22.68
CA GLN A 397 -7.66 -4.83 -21.73
C GLN A 397 -8.99 -5.58 -21.61
N ARG A 398 -9.90 -5.42 -22.60
CA ARG A 398 -11.18 -6.13 -22.64
C ARG A 398 -10.96 -7.64 -22.65
N GLY A 399 -11.73 -8.37 -21.88
CA GLY A 399 -11.59 -9.82 -21.72
C GLY A 399 -10.47 -10.24 -20.76
N GLN A 400 -9.91 -9.32 -19.95
CA GLN A 400 -8.85 -9.60 -18.98
C GLN A 400 -9.21 -9.08 -17.61
N TYR A 401 -8.46 -9.48 -16.60
CA TYR A 401 -8.59 -8.90 -15.26
C TYR A 401 -7.75 -7.64 -15.12
N PHE A 402 -8.22 -6.71 -14.27
CA PHE A 402 -7.30 -5.72 -13.75
C PHE A 402 -6.19 -6.40 -12.95
N GLU A 403 -4.95 -5.96 -13.15
CA GLU A 403 -3.87 -6.32 -12.24
C GLU A 403 -3.92 -5.44 -10.98
N ARG A 404 -3.43 -5.93 -9.86
CA ARG A 404 -3.17 -5.08 -8.69
C ARG A 404 -2.16 -4.00 -9.05
N ASN A 405 -2.49 -2.73 -8.72
CA ASN A 405 -1.67 -1.57 -9.08
C ASN A 405 -1.43 -1.49 -10.60
N CYS A 406 -2.48 -1.66 -11.36
CA CYS A 406 -2.45 -1.82 -12.82
C CYS A 406 -1.83 -0.61 -13.54
N ASP A 407 -2.11 0.61 -13.07
CA ASP A 407 -1.58 1.84 -13.65
C ASP A 407 -1.24 2.85 -12.53
N ASN A 408 -0.69 3.99 -12.90
CA ASN A 408 -0.37 5.07 -11.99
C ASN A 408 -1.28 6.27 -12.25
N GLU A 409 -1.59 7.02 -11.20
CA GLU A 409 -2.24 8.31 -11.29
C GLU A 409 -1.41 9.29 -12.14
N ASP A 410 -2.00 10.44 -12.45
CA ASP A 410 -1.35 11.47 -13.25
C ASP A 410 -0.03 11.92 -12.63
N TRP A 411 0.86 12.40 -13.49
CA TRP A 411 2.16 12.93 -13.10
C TRP A 411 2.03 14.04 -12.07
N GLU A 412 2.73 13.90 -10.95
CA GLU A 412 2.78 14.88 -9.88
C GLU A 412 3.97 15.83 -10.07
N ASN A 413 3.71 17.13 -9.91
CA ASN A 413 4.73 18.16 -10.00
C ASN A 413 4.74 18.98 -8.72
N ARG A 414 5.88 19.16 -8.12
CA ARG A 414 6.07 20.02 -6.96
C ARG A 414 7.31 20.90 -7.15
N LEU A 415 7.16 22.19 -6.88
CA LEU A 415 8.27 23.14 -6.81
C LEU A 415 8.31 23.74 -5.42
N ASP A 416 9.43 23.61 -4.74
CA ASP A 416 9.69 24.20 -3.45
C ASP A 416 10.65 25.39 -3.61
N LEU A 417 10.44 26.46 -2.84
CA LEU A 417 11.27 27.65 -2.80
C LEU A 417 11.96 27.75 -1.44
N HIS A 418 13.27 27.94 -1.47
CA HIS A 418 14.10 28.22 -0.31
C HIS A 418 14.75 29.58 -0.46
N VAL A 419 14.68 30.42 0.55
CA VAL A 419 15.42 31.69 0.61
C VAL A 419 15.99 31.84 1.99
N ASP A 420 17.29 31.97 2.11
CA ASP A 420 17.92 32.30 3.38
C ASP A 420 18.92 33.46 3.24
N HIS A 421 19.10 34.19 4.32
CA HIS A 421 20.14 35.19 4.44
C HIS A 421 20.93 35.00 5.73
N LYS A 422 22.25 34.89 5.59
CA LYS A 422 23.20 34.75 6.67
C LYS A 422 23.89 36.08 6.91
N PHE A 423 23.66 36.69 8.07
CA PHE A 423 24.33 37.91 8.54
C PHE A 423 25.48 37.53 9.45
N GLY A 424 26.70 37.88 9.06
CA GLY A 424 27.86 37.79 9.94
C GLY A 424 28.11 39.10 10.68
N PHE A 425 28.41 39.02 11.95
CA PHE A 425 28.79 40.18 12.74
C PHE A 425 29.89 39.83 13.76
N LYS A 426 30.71 40.84 14.10
CA LYS A 426 31.77 40.68 15.09
C LYS A 426 31.24 40.96 16.48
N TRP A 427 31.43 40.02 17.41
CA TRP A 427 31.12 40.20 18.82
C TRP A 427 32.33 39.87 19.67
N GLY A 428 32.99 40.94 20.16
CA GLY A 428 34.30 40.81 20.80
C GLY A 428 35.40 40.39 19.81
N LYS A 429 36.04 39.25 20.07
CA LYS A 429 37.05 38.66 19.18
C LYS A 429 36.45 37.65 18.19
N ASP A 430 35.19 37.21 18.41
CA ASP A 430 34.58 36.15 17.65
C ASP A 430 33.66 36.68 16.55
N ILE A 431 33.55 35.92 15.46
CA ILE A 431 32.57 36.15 14.39
C ILE A 431 31.35 35.27 14.69
N ARG A 432 30.18 35.88 14.73
CA ARG A 432 28.90 35.22 14.99
C ARG A 432 27.98 35.44 13.81
N TYR A 433 27.00 34.56 13.69
CA TYR A 433 26.08 34.59 12.57
C TYR A 433 24.62 34.49 13.01
N ILE A 434 23.79 35.32 12.40
CA ILE A 434 22.33 35.17 12.40
C ILE A 434 21.91 34.75 11.00
N GLN A 435 21.20 33.66 10.85
CA GLN A 435 20.63 33.22 9.59
C GLN A 435 19.11 33.21 9.72
N ILE A 436 18.44 33.89 8.78
CA ILE A 436 16.99 33.90 8.65
C ILE A 436 16.64 33.19 7.35
N GLY A 437 15.81 32.16 7.43
CA GLY A 437 15.41 31.32 6.30
C GLY A 437 13.90 31.27 6.15
N LEU A 438 13.45 31.21 4.91
CA LEU A 438 12.07 30.99 4.49
C LEU A 438 12.03 29.83 3.52
N ASP A 439 11.27 28.80 3.87
CA ASP A 439 10.96 27.65 3.02
C ASP A 439 9.47 27.68 2.64
N ILE A 440 9.18 27.60 1.34
CA ILE A 440 7.81 27.46 0.84
C ILE A 440 7.70 26.14 0.07
N ILE A 441 7.12 25.15 0.72
CA ILE A 441 6.86 23.85 0.13
C ILE A 441 5.64 23.94 -0.77
N ASN A 442 5.73 23.36 -1.97
CA ASN A 442 4.70 23.43 -3.01
C ASN A 442 4.35 24.89 -3.41
N PHE A 443 5.39 25.66 -3.68
CA PHE A 443 5.32 27.10 -4.01
C PHE A 443 4.38 27.38 -5.18
N THR A 444 4.36 26.53 -6.20
CA THR A 444 3.48 26.69 -7.37
C THR A 444 2.00 26.63 -7.00
N LYS A 445 1.62 25.85 -6.00
CA LYS A 445 0.25 25.79 -5.48
C LYS A 445 -0.20 27.09 -4.83
N MET A 446 0.74 27.84 -4.23
CA MET A 446 0.48 29.17 -3.70
C MET A 446 0.13 30.17 -4.82
N LEU A 447 0.76 30.01 -5.99
CA LEU A 447 0.51 30.87 -7.15
C LEU A 447 -0.77 30.49 -7.91
N ASN A 448 -1.04 29.18 -8.06
CA ASN A 448 -2.21 28.67 -8.74
C ASN A 448 -2.69 27.37 -8.10
N LYS A 449 -3.94 27.37 -7.63
CA LYS A 449 -4.55 26.23 -6.93
C LYS A 449 -4.71 24.93 -7.77
N LYS A 450 -4.48 24.97 -9.07
CA LYS A 450 -4.44 23.80 -9.94
C LYS A 450 -3.04 23.19 -10.08
N TRP A 451 -1.99 23.95 -9.77
CA TRP A 451 -0.60 23.47 -9.83
C TRP A 451 -0.21 22.74 -8.55
N GLY A 452 0.75 21.83 -8.63
CA GLY A 452 1.20 21.08 -7.46
C GLY A 452 0.09 20.29 -6.76
N ALA A 453 -0.94 19.89 -7.50
CA ALA A 453 -2.01 19.06 -6.99
C ALA A 453 -1.65 17.58 -7.10
N THR A 454 -1.99 16.80 -6.08
CA THR A 454 -1.79 15.35 -6.06
C THR A 454 -3.12 14.62 -5.94
N LEU A 455 -3.26 13.53 -6.69
CA LEU A 455 -4.41 12.64 -6.62
C LEU A 455 -4.26 11.56 -5.54
N SER A 456 -3.10 11.46 -4.93
CA SER A 456 -2.84 10.45 -3.90
C SER A 456 -3.56 10.74 -2.59
N GLN A 457 -4.24 9.75 -2.06
CA GLN A 457 -4.83 9.76 -0.72
C GLN A 457 -3.93 9.05 0.33
N GLY A 458 -2.62 9.17 0.21
CA GLY A 458 -1.70 8.55 1.17
C GLY A 458 -1.08 7.23 0.72
N GLY A 459 -0.97 7.01 -0.58
CA GLY A 459 -0.20 5.91 -1.16
C GLY A 459 -0.98 4.65 -1.55
N PHE A 460 -2.30 4.62 -1.30
CA PHE A 460 -3.13 3.45 -1.67
C PHE A 460 -4.40 3.94 -2.35
N ASN A 461 -4.45 3.84 -3.70
CA ASN A 461 -5.62 4.24 -4.47
C ASN A 461 -6.36 3.00 -4.96
N TYR A 462 -7.60 2.84 -4.48
CA TYR A 462 -8.48 1.75 -4.84
C TYR A 462 -9.80 2.30 -5.35
N TYR A 463 -10.19 1.89 -6.55
CA TYR A 463 -11.40 2.35 -7.19
C TYR A 463 -12.37 1.18 -7.42
N SER A 464 -13.64 1.42 -7.15
CA SER A 464 -14.68 0.41 -7.24
C SER A 464 -15.89 0.95 -7.99
N PRO A 465 -15.90 0.83 -9.33
CA PRO A 465 -17.05 1.25 -10.13
C PRO A 465 -18.26 0.33 -9.98
N LEU A 466 -18.01 -0.94 -9.67
CA LEU A 466 -19.03 -1.98 -9.46
C LEU A 466 -19.08 -2.41 -8.00
N SER A 467 -20.28 -2.52 -7.46
CA SER A 467 -20.56 -3.22 -6.20
C SER A 467 -21.27 -4.53 -6.48
N TYR A 468 -20.96 -5.58 -5.72
CA TYR A 468 -21.61 -6.88 -5.77
C TYR A 468 -22.03 -7.31 -4.38
N GLY A 469 -23.21 -7.93 -4.27
CA GLY A 469 -23.71 -8.48 -3.02
C GLY A 469 -25.21 -8.36 -2.87
N SER A 470 -25.69 -8.48 -1.65
CA SER A 470 -27.09 -8.39 -1.30
C SER A 470 -27.56 -6.93 -1.25
N MET A 471 -28.06 -6.43 -2.38
CA MET A 471 -28.51 -5.05 -2.55
C MET A 471 -29.93 -4.86 -2.06
N LYS A 472 -30.21 -3.74 -1.39
CA LYS A 472 -31.55 -3.33 -0.96
C LYS A 472 -32.35 -2.79 -2.15
N VAL A 473 -33.54 -3.34 -2.36
CA VAL A 473 -34.49 -2.89 -3.38
C VAL A 473 -35.79 -2.48 -2.69
N TYR A 474 -36.24 -1.26 -2.95
CA TYR A 474 -37.47 -0.71 -2.40
C TYR A 474 -38.57 -0.73 -3.45
N LYS A 475 -39.77 -1.17 -3.09
CA LYS A 475 -40.93 -1.22 -3.98
C LYS A 475 -42.18 -0.81 -3.21
N VAL A 476 -43.13 -0.17 -3.91
CA VAL A 476 -44.44 0.10 -3.35
C VAL A 476 -45.29 -1.20 -3.41
N ASN A 477 -45.83 -1.63 -2.31
CA ASN A 477 -46.73 -2.78 -2.24
C ASN A 477 -48.17 -2.39 -2.61
N ASN A 478 -49.05 -3.39 -2.68
CA ASN A 478 -50.48 -3.18 -3.02
C ASN A 478 -51.24 -2.26 -2.04
N ALA A 479 -50.73 -2.06 -0.84
CA ALA A 479 -51.27 -1.16 0.17
C ALA A 479 -50.69 0.27 0.10
N GLY A 480 -49.86 0.58 -0.91
CA GLY A 480 -49.23 1.88 -1.07
C GLY A 480 -48.00 2.12 -0.17
N ALA A 481 -47.58 1.13 0.60
CA ALA A 481 -46.41 1.25 1.49
C ALA A 481 -45.12 0.85 0.77
N VAL A 482 -44.02 1.57 1.05
CA VAL A 482 -42.69 1.21 0.55
C VAL A 482 -42.16 0.05 1.38
N VAL A 483 -41.87 -1.06 0.74
CA VAL A 483 -41.28 -2.27 1.35
C VAL A 483 -39.86 -2.52 0.84
N GLU A 484 -38.99 -2.96 1.75
CA GLU A 484 -37.61 -3.35 1.44
C GLU A 484 -37.54 -4.85 1.09
N SER A 485 -36.83 -5.16 0.05
CA SER A 485 -36.40 -6.51 -0.28
C SER A 485 -34.90 -6.53 -0.57
N LYS A 486 -34.29 -7.71 -0.61
CA LYS A 486 -32.90 -7.88 -0.96
C LYS A 486 -32.76 -8.69 -2.24
N LYS A 487 -31.88 -8.31 -3.13
CA LYS A 487 -31.52 -9.04 -4.34
C LYS A 487 -29.99 -9.06 -4.46
N THR A 488 -29.41 -10.25 -4.66
CA THR A 488 -27.97 -10.39 -4.91
C THR A 488 -27.67 -10.07 -6.37
N GLY A 489 -26.62 -9.29 -6.60
CA GLY A 489 -26.16 -8.94 -7.94
C GLY A 489 -25.29 -7.69 -7.93
N TYR A 490 -25.07 -7.14 -9.12
CA TYR A 490 -24.26 -5.96 -9.34
C TYR A 490 -25.06 -4.66 -9.26
N GLN A 491 -24.39 -3.60 -8.82
CA GLN A 491 -24.81 -2.23 -9.08
C GLN A 491 -23.62 -1.42 -9.61
N PHE A 492 -23.84 -0.71 -10.72
CA PHE A 492 -22.88 0.26 -11.23
C PHE A 492 -23.16 1.62 -10.58
N THR A 493 -22.23 2.05 -9.72
CA THR A 493 -22.41 3.25 -8.88
C THR A 493 -21.55 4.41 -9.34
N ASN A 494 -20.66 4.19 -10.32
CA ASN A 494 -19.78 5.24 -10.81
C ASN A 494 -20.56 6.29 -11.60
N LYS A 495 -20.30 7.57 -11.31
CA LYS A 495 -20.88 8.72 -11.99
C LYS A 495 -19.97 9.28 -13.10
N GLY A 496 -18.82 8.67 -13.32
CA GLY A 496 -17.78 9.05 -14.27
C GLY A 496 -16.39 8.73 -13.72
N SER A 497 -15.42 8.47 -14.59
CA SER A 497 -14.07 8.08 -14.18
C SER A 497 -13.38 9.11 -13.28
N TYR A 498 -13.72 10.38 -13.44
CA TYR A 498 -13.15 11.47 -12.65
C TYR A 498 -13.78 11.62 -11.26
N ASP A 499 -14.97 11.12 -11.04
CA ASP A 499 -15.64 11.22 -9.73
C ASP A 499 -15.05 10.32 -8.66
N MET A 500 -14.31 9.28 -9.05
CA MET A 500 -13.60 8.41 -8.11
C MET A 500 -12.23 8.96 -7.71
N ARG A 501 -11.63 9.80 -8.55
CA ARG A 501 -10.31 10.40 -8.35
C ARG A 501 -10.47 11.81 -7.82
N SER A 502 -10.19 12.01 -6.55
CA SER A 502 -10.21 13.33 -5.94
C SER A 502 -8.81 13.80 -5.60
N TYR A 503 -8.56 15.10 -5.83
CA TYR A 503 -7.32 15.70 -5.34
C TYR A 503 -7.30 15.73 -3.82
N SER A 504 -6.21 15.26 -3.24
CA SER A 504 -6.00 15.38 -1.81
C SER A 504 -5.72 16.84 -1.45
N ASP A 505 -6.64 17.47 -0.73
CA ASP A 505 -6.44 18.83 -0.25
C ASP A 505 -5.23 18.89 0.71
N TYR A 506 -5.11 17.92 1.61
CA TYR A 506 -4.02 17.87 2.58
C TYR A 506 -2.63 17.74 1.94
N TYR A 507 -2.45 16.81 1.01
CA TYR A 507 -1.15 16.58 0.34
C TYR A 507 -0.84 17.62 -0.73
N SER A 508 -1.85 18.32 -1.23
CA SER A 508 -1.69 19.39 -2.22
C SER A 508 -1.45 20.78 -1.61
N ARG A 509 -1.56 20.94 -0.29
CA ARG A 509 -1.38 22.25 0.36
C ARG A 509 0.03 22.75 0.23
N TRP A 510 0.18 24.04 -0.02
CA TRP A 510 1.45 24.71 0.22
C TRP A 510 1.65 24.95 1.73
N ARG A 511 2.88 24.98 2.16
CA ARG A 511 3.27 25.24 3.55
C ARG A 511 4.45 26.18 3.57
N MET A 512 4.53 27.01 4.61
CA MET A 512 5.60 27.97 4.80
C MET A 512 6.23 27.74 6.16
N GLN A 513 7.56 27.76 6.19
CA GLN A 513 8.36 27.66 7.41
C GLN A 513 9.31 28.84 7.47
N LEU A 514 9.29 29.57 8.57
CA LEU A 514 10.29 30.61 8.90
C LEU A 514 11.28 30.03 9.90
N THR A 515 12.57 30.18 9.61
CA THR A 515 13.66 29.68 10.45
C THR A 515 14.56 30.82 10.88
N ALA A 516 14.93 30.88 12.13
CA ALA A 516 15.98 31.76 12.64
C ALA A 516 17.04 30.91 13.36
N LYS A 517 18.30 31.05 12.97
CA LYS A 517 19.43 30.33 13.56
C LYS A 517 20.49 31.30 14.00
N LEU A 518 20.92 31.18 15.25
CA LEU A 518 22.05 31.92 15.80
C LEU A 518 23.22 30.94 15.98
N THR A 519 24.40 31.32 15.47
CA THR A 519 25.64 30.53 15.62
C THR A 519 26.67 31.38 16.37
N PHE A 520 27.15 30.82 17.48
CA PHE A 520 28.09 31.42 18.40
C PHE A 520 29.53 30.98 18.14
#